data_5d4c067ac3d4c61a3a18022445c2aa2d
#
_entry.id   5d4c067ac3d4c61a3a18022445c2aa2d
#
_cell.length_a   1.000
_cell.length_b   1.000
_cell.length_c   1.000
_cell.angle_alpha   90.00
_cell.angle_beta   90.00
_cell.angle_gamma   90.00
#
_symmetry.space_group_name_H-M   'P 1'
#
loop_
_entity.id
_entity.type
_entity.pdbx_description
1 polymer ?
#
loop_
_entity_poly.entity_id
_entity_poly.type
_entity_poly.pdbx_seq_one_letter_code
_entity_poly.pdbx_strand_id
1 'polypeptide(L)'
;LQRRRYFRQVWNLLWIYVLFALLLWGVKQAVPELVNETYTIEDLKGMFLTPLGNFWYLYVLLVLYLVAALVQLPRWNFIWLLLLGGCAIVVADVHMDWTQLTLYRIIYHLFFFGVGCMLCQNRKLLSNPHIVGAFLMGLAVAWYFYGFYYVRSWYANWKLTIALGTCWVYLYCFHRFPRLSGLRLFQVCGKYCLELYLLHTFFTAGLRTLLPMLGITTPWLSVWLNFLFSAGVSLILAALAGKTWVMDIVFRPARFFSHIKAKK
;
A
#
# COMPACT_ATOMS: atom_id res chain seq x y z
N LEU A 1 -10.68 -23.45 -2.83
CA LEU A 1 -9.67 -23.10 -1.80
C LEU A 1 -9.16 -21.67 -1.93
N GLN A 2 -8.82 -21.18 -3.12
CA GLN A 2 -8.30 -19.83 -3.34
C GLN A 2 -9.33 -18.74 -2.99
N ARG A 3 -10.58 -18.87 -3.44
CA ARG A 3 -11.65 -17.89 -3.16
C ARG A 3 -11.83 -17.61 -1.66
N ARG A 4 -11.84 -18.64 -0.81
CA ARG A 4 -11.90 -18.48 0.66
C ARG A 4 -10.71 -17.70 1.21
N ARG A 5 -9.53 -17.84 0.61
CA ARG A 5 -8.33 -17.10 1.00
C ARG A 5 -8.47 -15.60 0.70
N TYR A 6 -9.00 -15.23 -0.47
CA TYR A 6 -9.21 -13.82 -0.84
C TYR A 6 -10.28 -13.18 0.05
N PHE A 7 -11.42 -13.83 0.28
CA PHE A 7 -12.44 -13.29 1.19
C PHE A 7 -11.92 -13.12 2.61
N ARG A 8 -11.08 -14.02 3.09
CA ARG A 8 -10.44 -13.86 4.39
C ARG A 8 -9.51 -12.64 4.41
N GLN A 9 -8.79 -12.37 3.34
CA GLN A 9 -7.95 -11.17 3.23
C GLN A 9 -8.80 -9.89 3.16
N VAL A 10 -9.87 -9.90 2.38
CA VAL A 10 -10.83 -8.78 2.32
C VAL A 10 -11.38 -8.48 3.72
N TRP A 11 -11.79 -9.50 4.46
CA TRP A 11 -12.28 -9.34 5.83
C TRP A 11 -11.23 -8.75 6.77
N ASN A 12 -9.99 -9.26 6.73
CA ASN A 12 -8.90 -8.73 7.54
C ASN A 12 -8.62 -7.26 7.20
N LEU A 13 -8.54 -6.92 5.91
CA LEU A 13 -8.28 -5.56 5.47
C LEU A 13 -9.41 -4.60 5.83
N LEU A 14 -10.67 -5.04 5.70
CA LEU A 14 -11.84 -4.25 6.10
C LEU A 14 -11.81 -3.95 7.60
N TRP A 15 -11.56 -4.95 8.42
CA TRP A 15 -11.43 -4.78 9.87
C TRP A 15 -10.34 -3.78 10.23
N ILE A 16 -9.14 -3.96 9.67
CA ILE A 16 -8.01 -3.07 9.91
C ILE A 16 -8.34 -1.65 9.46
N TYR A 17 -8.94 -1.50 8.29
CA TYR A 17 -9.32 -0.21 7.74
C TYR A 17 -10.27 0.55 8.66
N VAL A 18 -11.35 -0.10 9.10
CA VAL A 18 -12.33 0.50 10.02
C VAL A 18 -11.69 0.83 11.35
N LEU A 19 -10.92 -0.09 11.92
CA LEU A 19 -10.27 0.10 13.22
C LEU A 19 -9.31 1.30 13.20
N PHE A 20 -8.45 1.38 12.18
CA PHE A 20 -7.46 2.46 12.06
C PHE A 20 -8.09 3.79 11.64
N ALA A 21 -9.17 3.79 10.88
CA ALA A 21 -9.94 4.99 10.59
C ALA A 21 -10.58 5.57 11.88
N LEU A 22 -11.16 4.71 12.73
CA LEU A 22 -11.70 5.10 14.04
C LEU A 22 -10.59 5.60 14.97
N LEU A 23 -9.44 4.94 15.01
CA LEU A 23 -8.29 5.38 15.81
C LEU A 23 -7.78 6.74 15.35
N LEU A 24 -7.63 6.95 14.03
CA LEU A 24 -7.19 8.24 13.49
C LEU A 24 -8.18 9.35 13.82
N TRP A 25 -9.47 9.10 13.62
CA TRP A 25 -10.52 10.03 13.97
C TRP A 25 -10.46 10.36 15.47
N GLY A 26 -10.40 9.36 16.36
CA GLY A 26 -10.34 9.55 17.80
C GLY A 26 -9.11 10.35 18.27
N VAL A 27 -7.93 10.02 17.72
CA VAL A 27 -6.69 10.77 18.02
C VAL A 27 -6.83 12.23 17.60
N LYS A 28 -7.35 12.50 16.39
CA LYS A 28 -7.53 13.89 15.93
C LYS A 28 -8.58 14.67 16.72
N GLN A 29 -9.59 14.00 17.28
CA GLN A 29 -10.52 14.63 18.21
C GLN A 29 -9.89 14.95 19.58
N ALA A 30 -9.01 14.07 20.05
CA ALA A 30 -8.37 14.23 21.36
C ALA A 30 -7.33 15.37 21.39
N VAL A 31 -6.68 15.67 20.25
CA VAL A 31 -5.63 16.69 20.15
C VAL A 31 -5.82 17.61 18.93
N PRO A 32 -6.96 18.32 18.84
CA PRO A 32 -7.31 19.10 17.65
C PRO A 32 -6.32 20.23 17.35
N GLU A 33 -5.67 20.78 18.36
CA GLU A 33 -4.68 21.87 18.24
C GLU A 33 -3.34 21.42 17.64
N LEU A 34 -3.02 20.12 17.71
CA LEU A 34 -1.76 19.56 17.24
C LEU A 34 -1.86 18.92 15.85
N VAL A 35 -3.05 18.88 15.26
CA VAL A 35 -3.27 18.26 13.96
C VAL A 35 -3.57 19.30 12.88
N ASN A 36 -3.14 19.04 11.64
CA ASN A 36 -3.35 19.97 10.53
C ASN A 36 -4.83 20.08 10.10
N GLU A 37 -5.59 18.99 10.28
CA GLU A 37 -7.00 18.86 9.88
C GLU A 37 -7.73 18.03 10.92
N THR A 38 -8.91 18.47 11.36
CA THR A 38 -9.84 17.68 12.16
C THR A 38 -10.81 16.96 11.25
N TYR A 39 -11.31 15.80 11.66
CA TYR A 39 -12.34 15.06 10.92
C TYR A 39 -13.66 15.13 11.65
N THR A 40 -14.73 15.42 10.91
CA THR A 40 -16.11 15.40 11.42
C THR A 40 -16.65 13.98 11.51
N ILE A 41 -17.84 13.83 12.10
CA ILE A 41 -18.56 12.55 12.08
C ILE A 41 -19.02 12.20 10.66
N GLU A 42 -19.35 13.23 9.85
CA GLU A 42 -19.68 13.06 8.43
C GLU A 42 -18.51 12.45 7.64
N ASP A 43 -17.28 12.91 7.87
CA ASP A 43 -16.08 12.34 7.24
C ASP A 43 -15.90 10.88 7.63
N LEU A 44 -16.16 10.53 8.90
CA LEU A 44 -16.09 9.14 9.36
C LEU A 44 -17.17 8.27 8.70
N LYS A 45 -18.41 8.77 8.56
CA LYS A 45 -19.49 8.05 7.84
C LYS A 45 -19.15 7.90 6.36
N GLY A 46 -18.53 8.93 5.77
CA GLY A 46 -18.11 8.97 4.37
C GLY A 46 -16.82 8.20 4.06
N MET A 47 -16.16 7.55 5.05
CA MET A 47 -14.84 6.94 4.90
C MET A 47 -14.73 5.89 3.79
N PHE A 48 -15.86 5.27 3.38
CA PHE A 48 -15.90 4.32 2.26
C PHE A 48 -16.01 4.99 0.89
N LEU A 49 -16.30 6.27 0.82
CA LEU A 49 -16.29 7.06 -0.41
C LEU A 49 -15.01 7.90 -0.51
N THR A 50 -14.65 8.54 0.61
CA THR A 50 -13.47 9.39 0.76
C THR A 50 -12.62 8.87 1.93
N PRO A 51 -11.62 8.02 1.65
CA PRO A 51 -10.76 7.44 2.69
C PRO A 51 -10.04 8.51 3.52
N LEU A 52 -10.04 8.32 4.84
CA LEU A 52 -9.42 9.26 5.77
C LEU A 52 -7.89 9.24 5.68
N GLY A 53 -7.30 10.40 5.47
CA GLY A 53 -5.84 10.61 5.52
C GLY A 53 -5.05 9.64 4.64
N ASN A 54 -4.00 9.07 5.21
CA ASN A 54 -3.10 8.17 4.49
C ASN A 54 -3.65 6.74 4.29
N PHE A 55 -4.82 6.40 4.83
CA PHE A 55 -5.41 5.06 4.71
C PHE A 55 -6.08 4.79 3.36
N TRP A 56 -6.06 5.75 2.44
CA TRP A 56 -6.53 5.57 1.07
C TRP A 56 -5.90 4.35 0.38
N TYR A 57 -4.61 4.06 0.64
CA TYR A 57 -3.94 2.90 0.06
C TYR A 57 -4.51 1.57 0.59
N LEU A 58 -4.81 1.50 1.89
CA LEU A 58 -5.44 0.32 2.49
C LEU A 58 -6.84 0.08 1.92
N TYR A 59 -7.59 1.17 1.71
CA TYR A 59 -8.90 1.13 1.05
C TYR A 59 -8.79 0.64 -0.39
N VAL A 60 -7.86 1.18 -1.18
CA VAL A 60 -7.59 0.73 -2.54
C VAL A 60 -7.23 -0.77 -2.55
N LEU A 61 -6.35 -1.18 -1.66
CA LEU A 61 -5.97 -2.59 -1.54
C LEU A 61 -7.15 -3.49 -1.19
N LEU A 62 -8.03 -3.05 -0.29
CA LEU A 62 -9.30 -3.73 0.05
C LEU A 62 -10.16 -3.94 -1.20
N VAL A 63 -10.37 -2.88 -1.99
CA VAL A 63 -11.17 -2.94 -3.22
C VAL A 63 -10.52 -3.87 -4.25
N LEU A 64 -9.20 -3.80 -4.45
CA LEU A 64 -8.48 -4.69 -5.37
C LEU A 64 -8.60 -6.17 -4.97
N TYR A 65 -8.50 -6.49 -3.67
CA TYR A 65 -8.73 -7.86 -3.19
C TYR A 65 -10.18 -8.29 -3.34
N LEU A 66 -11.14 -7.38 -3.16
CA LEU A 66 -12.56 -7.66 -3.40
C LEU A 66 -12.80 -7.97 -4.88
N VAL A 67 -12.30 -7.12 -5.78
CA VAL A 67 -12.36 -7.36 -7.23
C VAL A 67 -11.72 -8.69 -7.57
N ALA A 68 -10.51 -8.98 -7.06
CA ALA A 68 -9.85 -10.26 -7.28
C ALA A 68 -10.67 -11.46 -6.75
N ALA A 69 -11.36 -11.29 -5.62
CA ALA A 69 -12.24 -12.32 -5.06
C ALA A 69 -13.50 -12.57 -5.91
N LEU A 70 -14.04 -11.52 -6.51
CA LEU A 70 -15.24 -11.58 -7.36
C LEU A 70 -14.92 -12.10 -8.77
N VAL A 71 -13.82 -11.61 -9.34
CA VAL A 71 -13.38 -11.90 -10.73
C VAL A 71 -12.60 -13.23 -10.81
N GLN A 72 -12.52 -14.03 -9.75
CA GLN A 72 -11.85 -15.33 -9.77
C GLN A 72 -12.50 -16.30 -10.75
N LEU A 73 -12.21 -16.09 -12.02
CA LEU A 73 -12.48 -17.04 -13.07
C LEU A 73 -11.26 -17.99 -13.19
N PRO A 74 -11.43 -19.30 -13.08
CA PRO A 74 -10.33 -20.28 -12.97
C PRO A 74 -9.36 -20.29 -14.16
N ARG A 75 -9.63 -19.54 -15.22
CA ARG A 75 -8.89 -19.55 -16.49
C ARG A 75 -8.51 -18.16 -17.02
N TRP A 76 -8.83 -17.08 -16.32
CA TRP A 76 -8.42 -15.75 -16.76
C TRP A 76 -6.94 -15.54 -16.45
N ASN A 77 -6.17 -15.32 -17.50
CA ASN A 77 -4.81 -14.86 -17.38
C ASN A 77 -4.85 -13.42 -16.86
N PHE A 78 -4.08 -13.11 -15.81
CA PHE A 78 -3.99 -11.75 -15.23
C PHE A 78 -3.54 -10.67 -16.23
N ILE A 79 -3.13 -11.09 -17.42
CA ILE A 79 -2.89 -10.18 -18.56
C ILE A 79 -4.13 -9.33 -18.87
N TRP A 80 -5.34 -9.87 -18.67
CA TRP A 80 -6.59 -9.12 -18.87
C TRP A 80 -6.80 -8.04 -17.83
N LEU A 81 -6.42 -8.26 -16.57
CA LEU A 81 -6.43 -7.22 -15.55
C LEU A 81 -5.43 -6.11 -15.87
N LEU A 82 -4.30 -6.47 -16.46
CA LEU A 82 -3.26 -5.54 -16.90
C LEU A 82 -3.77 -4.67 -18.04
N LEU A 83 -4.37 -5.30 -19.06
CA LEU A 83 -4.96 -4.58 -20.19
C LEU A 83 -6.15 -3.71 -19.76
N LEU A 84 -7.06 -4.24 -18.92
CA LEU A 84 -8.17 -3.49 -18.36
C LEU A 84 -7.68 -2.31 -17.51
N GLY A 85 -6.70 -2.52 -16.64
CA GLY A 85 -6.08 -1.47 -15.84
C GLY A 85 -5.42 -0.41 -16.71
N GLY A 86 -4.67 -0.81 -17.73
CA GLY A 86 -4.03 0.11 -18.69
C GLY A 86 -5.06 0.94 -19.46
N CYS A 87 -6.07 0.30 -20.05
CA CYS A 87 -7.16 1.00 -20.76
C CYS A 87 -7.95 1.93 -19.81
N ALA A 88 -8.22 1.48 -18.58
CA ALA A 88 -8.93 2.28 -17.60
C ALA A 88 -8.15 3.53 -17.17
N ILE A 89 -6.81 3.43 -17.06
CA ILE A 89 -5.96 4.59 -16.78
C ILE A 89 -6.05 5.61 -17.93
N VAL A 90 -5.95 5.15 -19.17
CA VAL A 90 -6.08 6.01 -20.35
C VAL A 90 -7.42 6.74 -20.34
N VAL A 91 -8.51 6.02 -20.08
CA VAL A 91 -9.87 6.62 -20.03
C VAL A 91 -10.00 7.59 -18.86
N ALA A 92 -9.46 7.23 -17.69
CA ALA A 92 -9.53 8.06 -16.51
C ALA A 92 -8.74 9.37 -16.66
N ASP A 93 -7.54 9.32 -17.24
CA ASP A 93 -6.71 10.53 -17.47
C ASP A 93 -7.39 11.53 -18.44
N VAL A 94 -8.22 11.02 -19.37
CA VAL A 94 -8.92 11.87 -20.38
C VAL A 94 -10.23 12.44 -19.84
N HIS A 95 -10.93 11.69 -18.99
CA HIS A 95 -12.35 11.98 -18.66
C HIS A 95 -12.63 12.23 -17.17
N MET A 96 -11.68 11.98 -16.27
CA MET A 96 -11.92 12.10 -14.83
C MET A 96 -11.41 13.43 -14.26
N ASP A 97 -12.30 14.12 -13.56
CA ASP A 97 -11.93 15.28 -12.74
C ASP A 97 -11.22 14.85 -11.45
N TRP A 98 -10.39 15.74 -10.91
CA TRP A 98 -9.68 15.54 -9.63
C TRP A 98 -10.61 15.30 -8.45
N THR A 99 -11.90 15.63 -8.57
CA THR A 99 -12.93 15.33 -7.57
C THR A 99 -13.17 13.83 -7.38
N GLN A 100 -12.81 13.01 -8.37
CA GLN A 100 -12.95 11.55 -8.33
C GLN A 100 -11.63 10.84 -7.95
N LEU A 101 -10.80 11.50 -7.15
CA LEU A 101 -9.46 11.04 -6.80
C LEU A 101 -9.41 9.60 -6.25
N THR A 102 -10.43 9.17 -5.50
CA THR A 102 -10.48 7.82 -4.94
C THR A 102 -10.65 6.76 -6.03
N LEU A 103 -11.55 6.99 -6.99
CA LEU A 103 -11.79 6.08 -8.11
C LEU A 103 -10.56 6.02 -9.03
N TYR A 104 -9.96 7.18 -9.32
CA TYR A 104 -8.70 7.26 -10.07
C TYR A 104 -7.58 6.44 -9.41
N ARG A 105 -7.42 6.54 -8.09
CA ARG A 105 -6.44 5.74 -7.33
C ARG A 105 -6.70 4.24 -7.45
N ILE A 106 -7.94 3.80 -7.38
CA ILE A 106 -8.29 2.38 -7.55
C ILE A 106 -7.90 1.89 -8.94
N ILE A 107 -8.28 2.62 -9.98
CA ILE A 107 -7.98 2.29 -11.38
C ILE A 107 -6.46 2.24 -11.62
N TYR A 108 -5.74 3.25 -11.16
CA TYR A 108 -4.30 3.34 -11.28
C TYR A 108 -3.58 2.16 -10.62
N HIS A 109 -3.99 1.78 -9.41
CA HIS A 109 -3.36 0.67 -8.69
C HIS A 109 -3.81 -0.71 -9.20
N LEU A 110 -4.94 -0.80 -9.90
CA LEU A 110 -5.37 -2.04 -10.56
C LEU A 110 -4.33 -2.51 -11.58
N PHE A 111 -3.72 -1.60 -12.33
CA PHE A 111 -2.64 -1.90 -13.25
C PHE A 111 -1.43 -2.55 -12.54
N PHE A 112 -0.93 -1.92 -11.47
CA PHE A 112 0.21 -2.46 -10.70
C PHE A 112 -0.14 -3.79 -10.02
N PHE A 113 -1.36 -3.92 -9.54
CA PHE A 113 -1.86 -5.18 -8.98
C PHE A 113 -1.86 -6.28 -10.04
N GLY A 114 -2.31 -5.98 -11.26
CA GLY A 114 -2.26 -6.88 -12.41
C GLY A 114 -0.83 -7.32 -12.75
N VAL A 115 0.12 -6.37 -12.81
CA VAL A 115 1.56 -6.65 -13.00
C VAL A 115 2.07 -7.60 -11.92
N GLY A 116 1.78 -7.32 -10.65
CA GLY A 116 2.21 -8.15 -9.52
C GLY A 116 1.63 -9.58 -9.61
N CYS A 117 0.35 -9.71 -9.95
CA CYS A 117 -0.30 -11.00 -10.13
C CYS A 117 0.31 -11.80 -11.30
N MET A 118 0.60 -11.14 -12.42
CA MET A 118 1.25 -11.76 -13.58
C MET A 118 2.64 -12.29 -13.24
N LEU A 119 3.45 -11.49 -12.55
CA LEU A 119 4.78 -11.88 -12.09
C LEU A 119 4.71 -13.06 -11.11
N CYS A 120 3.75 -13.05 -10.18
CA CYS A 120 3.53 -14.15 -9.25
C CYS A 120 3.12 -15.46 -9.92
N GLN A 121 2.32 -15.40 -10.99
CA GLN A 121 1.93 -16.59 -11.76
C GLN A 121 3.10 -17.16 -12.58
N ASN A 122 3.92 -16.28 -13.12
CA ASN A 122 5.04 -16.63 -13.98
C ASN A 122 6.37 -16.55 -13.23
N ARG A 123 6.53 -17.39 -12.19
CA ARG A 123 7.74 -17.39 -11.35
C ARG A 123 9.04 -17.57 -12.14
N LYS A 124 8.98 -18.21 -13.31
CA LYS A 124 10.12 -18.32 -14.22
C LYS A 124 10.59 -16.96 -14.75
N LEU A 125 9.67 -16.00 -14.92
CA LEU A 125 10.05 -14.63 -15.29
C LEU A 125 10.83 -13.94 -14.15
N LEU A 126 10.42 -14.16 -12.90
CA LEU A 126 11.12 -13.60 -11.72
C LEU A 126 12.54 -14.16 -11.56
N SER A 127 12.82 -15.37 -12.06
CA SER A 127 14.16 -15.95 -12.02
C SER A 127 15.14 -15.29 -13.01
N ASN A 128 14.62 -14.53 -14.00
CA ASN A 128 15.46 -13.81 -14.94
C ASN A 128 15.19 -12.28 -14.85
N PRO A 129 16.01 -11.54 -14.07
CA PRO A 129 15.80 -10.13 -13.83
C PRO A 129 15.92 -9.27 -15.10
N HIS A 130 16.64 -9.76 -16.12
CA HIS A 130 16.78 -9.04 -17.39
C HIS A 130 15.46 -9.05 -18.18
N ILE A 131 14.73 -10.18 -18.19
CA ILE A 131 13.41 -10.27 -18.83
C ILE A 131 12.40 -9.38 -18.09
N VAL A 132 12.38 -9.45 -16.75
CA VAL A 132 11.52 -8.59 -15.94
C VAL A 132 11.88 -7.11 -16.15
N GLY A 133 13.17 -6.80 -16.18
CA GLY A 133 13.66 -5.44 -16.46
C GLY A 133 13.25 -4.92 -17.82
N ALA A 134 13.41 -5.72 -18.87
CA ALA A 134 12.99 -5.36 -20.23
C ALA A 134 11.47 -5.13 -20.29
N PHE A 135 10.68 -5.97 -19.63
CA PHE A 135 9.22 -5.82 -19.56
C PHE A 135 8.81 -4.54 -18.81
N LEU A 136 9.35 -4.30 -17.62
CA LEU A 136 9.03 -3.11 -16.83
C LEU A 136 9.51 -1.83 -17.51
N MET A 137 10.69 -1.88 -18.16
CA MET A 137 11.21 -0.77 -18.93
C MET A 137 10.36 -0.49 -20.17
N GLY A 138 9.92 -1.53 -20.88
CA GLY A 138 8.97 -1.41 -22.00
C GLY A 138 7.67 -0.73 -21.59
N LEU A 139 7.10 -1.11 -20.43
CA LEU A 139 5.93 -0.46 -19.86
C LEU A 139 6.21 1.01 -19.47
N ALA A 140 7.37 1.30 -18.89
CA ALA A 140 7.76 2.65 -18.52
C ALA A 140 7.94 3.54 -19.75
N VAL A 141 8.55 3.04 -20.80
CA VAL A 141 8.74 3.74 -22.08
C VAL A 141 7.39 3.98 -22.76
N ALA A 142 6.53 2.95 -22.84
CA ALA A 142 5.19 3.08 -23.41
C ALA A 142 4.38 4.13 -22.67
N TRP A 143 4.44 4.13 -21.33
CA TRP A 143 3.78 5.13 -20.49
C TRP A 143 4.34 6.53 -20.67
N TYR A 144 5.67 6.67 -20.79
CA TYR A 144 6.32 7.95 -21.02
C TYR A 144 5.84 8.57 -22.35
N PHE A 145 5.81 7.79 -23.44
CA PHE A 145 5.31 8.26 -24.72
C PHE A 145 3.83 8.60 -24.67
N TYR A 146 3.00 7.75 -24.03
CA TYR A 146 1.59 8.03 -23.84
C TYR A 146 1.40 9.36 -23.09
N GLY A 147 2.09 9.55 -21.98
CA GLY A 147 2.00 10.77 -21.20
C GLY A 147 2.51 12.01 -21.93
N PHE A 148 3.54 11.88 -22.75
CA PHE A 148 4.05 12.98 -23.56
C PHE A 148 3.03 13.46 -24.60
N TYR A 149 2.30 12.53 -25.22
CA TYR A 149 1.33 12.87 -26.27
C TYR A 149 -0.05 13.25 -25.75
N TYR A 150 -0.53 12.62 -24.68
CA TYR A 150 -1.92 12.72 -24.24
C TYR A 150 -2.11 13.42 -22.89
N VAL A 151 -1.18 13.26 -21.99
CA VAL A 151 -1.28 13.82 -20.63
C VAL A 151 -0.23 14.90 -20.47
N ARG A 152 -0.57 16.15 -20.71
CA ARG A 152 0.35 17.30 -20.60
C ARG A 152 0.96 17.50 -19.19
N SER A 153 0.83 16.54 -18.29
CA SER A 153 1.36 16.59 -16.93
C SER A 153 2.66 15.79 -16.82
N TRP A 154 3.78 16.50 -16.91
CA TRP A 154 5.13 15.95 -16.67
C TRP A 154 5.23 15.15 -15.38
N TYR A 155 4.58 15.63 -14.32
CA TYR A 155 4.68 15.05 -12.98
C TYR A 155 4.08 13.64 -12.86
N ALA A 156 2.95 13.38 -13.51
CA ALA A 156 2.31 12.07 -13.50
C ALA A 156 3.15 11.01 -14.23
N ASN A 157 3.78 11.41 -15.34
CA ASN A 157 4.58 10.51 -16.17
C ASN A 157 5.86 10.03 -15.50
N TRP A 158 6.56 10.94 -14.82
CA TRP A 158 7.78 10.59 -14.10
C TRP A 158 7.52 9.64 -12.93
N LYS A 159 6.42 9.80 -12.20
CA LYS A 159 6.08 8.93 -11.05
C LYS A 159 6.01 7.46 -11.44
N LEU A 160 5.31 7.13 -12.53
CA LEU A 160 5.17 5.75 -12.96
C LEU A 160 6.49 5.17 -13.46
N THR A 161 7.21 5.94 -14.26
CA THR A 161 8.52 5.53 -14.78
C THR A 161 9.50 5.26 -13.65
N ILE A 162 9.57 6.14 -12.64
CA ILE A 162 10.41 5.95 -11.45
C ILE A 162 9.95 4.72 -10.66
N ALA A 163 8.64 4.54 -10.46
CA ALA A 163 8.11 3.40 -9.72
C ALA A 163 8.47 2.06 -10.38
N LEU A 164 8.28 1.94 -11.70
CA LEU A 164 8.63 0.73 -12.45
C LEU A 164 10.14 0.49 -12.47
N GLY A 165 10.94 1.55 -12.67
CA GLY A 165 12.40 1.48 -12.62
C GLY A 165 12.91 1.05 -11.24
N THR A 166 12.33 1.61 -10.19
CA THR A 166 12.67 1.26 -8.80
C THR A 166 12.33 -0.20 -8.50
N CYS A 167 11.15 -0.69 -8.92
CA CYS A 167 10.79 -2.10 -8.79
C CYS A 167 11.81 -3.02 -9.49
N TRP A 168 12.25 -2.66 -10.70
CA TRP A 168 13.28 -3.41 -11.40
C TRP A 168 14.61 -3.42 -10.66
N VAL A 169 15.08 -2.26 -10.19
CA VAL A 169 16.34 -2.15 -9.43
C VAL A 169 16.30 -3.05 -8.20
N TYR A 170 15.19 -3.04 -7.42
CA TYR A 170 15.04 -3.92 -6.27
C TYR A 170 15.08 -5.41 -6.67
N LEU A 171 14.32 -5.81 -7.68
CA LEU A 171 14.32 -7.20 -8.15
C LEU A 171 15.71 -7.63 -8.64
N TYR A 172 16.40 -6.77 -9.38
CA TYR A 172 17.75 -7.01 -9.85
C TYR A 172 18.75 -7.14 -8.67
N CYS A 173 18.71 -6.22 -7.71
CA CYS A 173 19.58 -6.25 -6.54
C CYS A 173 19.38 -7.53 -5.72
N PHE A 174 18.15 -7.93 -5.43
CA PHE A 174 17.87 -9.16 -4.70
C PHE A 174 18.27 -10.42 -5.46
N HIS A 175 18.17 -10.40 -6.78
CA HIS A 175 18.65 -11.51 -7.61
C HIS A 175 20.18 -11.57 -7.65
N ARG A 176 20.85 -10.43 -7.88
CA ARG A 176 22.31 -10.34 -8.02
C ARG A 176 23.03 -10.55 -6.68
N PHE A 177 22.43 -10.15 -5.59
CA PHE A 177 22.96 -10.23 -4.25
C PHE A 177 22.02 -11.02 -3.32
N PRO A 178 21.95 -12.36 -3.43
CA PRO A 178 21.03 -13.19 -2.64
C PRO A 178 21.21 -13.01 -1.12
N ARG A 179 22.41 -12.62 -0.67
CA ARG A 179 22.67 -12.30 0.74
C ARG A 179 21.81 -11.16 1.28
N LEU A 180 21.40 -10.21 0.43
CA LEU A 180 20.51 -9.12 0.84
C LEU A 180 19.14 -9.65 1.27
N SER A 181 18.58 -10.63 0.55
CA SER A 181 17.30 -11.24 0.92
C SER A 181 17.39 -12.05 2.22
N GLY A 182 18.60 -12.51 2.58
CA GLY A 182 18.89 -13.19 3.83
C GLY A 182 19.06 -12.25 5.03
N LEU A 183 19.19 -10.95 4.83
CA LEU A 183 19.32 -10.01 5.92
C LEU A 183 18.07 -9.99 6.79
N ARG A 184 18.26 -10.25 8.08
CA ARG A 184 17.15 -10.32 9.05
C ARG A 184 16.26 -9.07 9.05
N LEU A 185 16.84 -7.90 8.80
CA LEU A 185 16.11 -6.65 8.71
C LEU A 185 15.06 -6.69 7.59
N PHE A 186 15.44 -7.06 6.35
CA PHE A 186 14.50 -7.14 5.22
C PHE A 186 13.41 -8.19 5.44
N GLN A 187 13.77 -9.34 6.03
CA GLN A 187 12.79 -10.38 6.36
C GLN A 187 11.78 -9.89 7.40
N VAL A 188 12.23 -9.18 8.43
CA VAL A 188 11.36 -8.64 9.48
C VAL A 188 10.50 -7.51 8.92
N CYS A 189 11.06 -6.59 8.13
CA CYS A 189 10.29 -5.54 7.46
C CYS A 189 9.23 -6.13 6.51
N GLY A 190 9.58 -7.14 5.72
CA GLY A 190 8.63 -7.83 4.85
C GLY A 190 7.53 -8.56 5.60
N LYS A 191 7.85 -9.18 6.75
CA LYS A 191 6.89 -9.87 7.60
C LYS A 191 5.87 -8.92 8.23
N TYR A 192 6.29 -7.74 8.63
CA TYR A 192 5.49 -6.74 9.35
C TYR A 192 5.18 -5.49 8.50
N CYS A 193 5.21 -5.61 7.16
CA CYS A 193 5.06 -4.46 6.27
C CYS A 193 3.72 -3.73 6.44
N LEU A 194 2.62 -4.44 6.72
CA LEU A 194 1.30 -3.85 6.94
C LEU A 194 1.25 -3.09 8.27
N GLU A 195 1.76 -3.71 9.32
CA GLU A 195 1.86 -3.11 10.66
C GLU A 195 2.73 -1.85 10.62
N LEU A 196 3.87 -1.95 9.91
CA LEU A 196 4.80 -0.85 9.71
C LEU A 196 4.12 0.31 8.97
N TYR A 197 3.40 0.00 7.88
CA TYR A 197 2.65 0.99 7.11
C TYR A 197 1.60 1.73 7.95
N LEU A 198 0.92 1.05 8.85
CA LEU A 198 -0.13 1.66 9.67
C LEU A 198 0.44 2.45 10.84
N LEU A 199 1.42 1.89 11.55
CA LEU A 199 1.96 2.50 12.76
C LEU A 199 2.84 3.72 12.46
N HIS A 200 3.68 3.66 11.38
CA HIS A 200 4.58 4.76 11.09
C HIS A 200 3.87 6.09 10.87
N THR A 201 2.64 6.09 10.35
CA THR A 201 1.89 7.33 10.10
C THR A 201 1.60 8.10 11.38
N PHE A 202 1.28 7.40 12.47
CA PHE A 202 1.05 8.02 13.79
C PHE A 202 2.34 8.59 14.37
N PHE A 203 3.43 7.81 14.33
CA PHE A 203 4.73 8.28 14.83
C PHE A 203 5.30 9.42 14.00
N THR A 204 5.15 9.37 12.68
CA THR A 204 5.56 10.45 11.78
C THR A 204 4.81 11.75 12.09
N ALA A 205 3.50 11.67 12.32
CA ALA A 205 2.71 12.84 12.67
C ALA A 205 3.12 13.41 14.03
N GLY A 206 3.27 12.56 15.05
CA GLY A 206 3.70 12.98 16.38
C GLY A 206 5.09 13.63 16.39
N LEU A 207 6.07 13.01 15.73
CA LEU A 207 7.42 13.58 15.64
C LEU A 207 7.48 14.89 14.87
N ARG A 208 6.71 15.01 13.79
CA ARG A 208 6.64 16.27 13.05
C ARG A 208 6.19 17.45 13.92
N THR A 209 5.36 17.19 14.94
CA THR A 209 4.95 18.20 15.91
C THR A 209 5.99 18.39 17.00
N LEU A 210 6.60 17.32 17.50
CA LEU A 210 7.56 17.37 18.61
C LEU A 210 8.92 17.97 18.23
N LEU A 211 9.46 17.67 17.06
CA LEU A 211 10.80 18.10 16.65
C LEU A 211 10.96 19.64 16.66
N PRO A 212 10.02 20.43 16.10
CA PRO A 212 10.11 21.90 16.21
C PRO A 212 10.01 22.39 17.67
N MET A 213 9.21 21.75 18.53
CA MET A 213 9.11 22.10 19.96
C MET A 213 10.42 21.85 20.70
N LEU A 214 11.24 20.90 20.24
CA LEU A 214 12.58 20.62 20.74
C LEU A 214 13.66 21.49 20.10
N GLY A 215 13.28 22.50 19.29
CA GLY A 215 14.21 23.40 18.60
C GLY A 215 14.89 22.80 17.37
N ILE A 216 14.46 21.60 16.93
CA ILE A 216 15.01 20.93 15.74
C ILE A 216 14.22 21.42 14.51
N THR A 217 14.68 22.51 13.92
CA THR A 217 14.03 23.15 12.75
C THR A 217 14.73 22.87 11.42
N THR A 218 15.93 22.26 11.44
CA THR A 218 16.66 21.92 10.24
C THR A 218 15.92 20.86 9.42
N PRO A 219 15.47 21.14 8.17
CA PRO A 219 14.59 20.24 7.41
C PRO A 219 15.17 18.83 7.19
N TRP A 220 16.44 18.76 6.78
CA TRP A 220 17.11 17.47 6.53
C TRP A 220 17.23 16.61 7.79
N LEU A 221 17.61 17.22 8.91
CA LEU A 221 17.72 16.51 10.18
C LEU A 221 16.34 16.03 10.65
N SER A 222 15.32 16.88 10.54
CA SER A 222 13.94 16.53 10.89
C SER A 222 13.40 15.37 10.05
N VAL A 223 13.68 15.35 8.74
CA VAL A 223 13.26 14.26 7.83
C VAL A 223 13.91 12.95 8.23
N TRP A 224 15.24 12.93 8.44
CA TRP A 224 15.94 11.70 8.81
C TRP A 224 15.58 11.18 10.19
N LEU A 225 15.48 12.05 11.18
CA LEU A 225 15.03 11.68 12.55
C LEU A 225 13.61 11.11 12.51
N ASN A 226 12.71 11.78 11.79
CA ASN A 226 11.34 11.33 11.65
C ASN A 226 11.27 9.95 10.97
N PHE A 227 11.98 9.77 9.87
CA PHE A 227 12.01 8.49 9.14
C PHE A 227 12.57 7.36 10.00
N LEU A 228 13.75 7.54 10.59
CA LEU A 228 14.43 6.48 11.35
C LEU A 228 13.66 6.13 12.63
N PHE A 229 13.16 7.13 13.34
CA PHE A 229 12.41 6.89 14.56
C PHE A 229 11.05 6.24 14.28
N SER A 230 10.26 6.79 13.35
CA SER A 230 8.93 6.26 13.07
C SER A 230 9.00 4.84 12.50
N ALA A 231 9.94 4.55 11.59
CA ALA A 231 10.17 3.21 11.09
C ALA A 231 10.69 2.26 12.18
N GLY A 232 11.68 2.69 12.96
CA GLY A 232 12.29 1.88 14.02
C GLY A 232 11.29 1.53 15.12
N VAL A 233 10.58 2.51 15.67
CA VAL A 233 9.58 2.29 16.72
C VAL A 233 8.44 1.42 16.21
N SER A 234 7.93 1.68 14.99
CA SER A 234 6.89 0.87 14.38
C SER A 234 7.31 -0.59 14.23
N LEU A 235 8.55 -0.83 13.80
CA LEU A 235 9.09 -2.17 13.63
C LEU A 235 9.26 -2.90 14.96
N ILE A 236 9.78 -2.21 15.98
CA ILE A 236 9.92 -2.77 17.33
C ILE A 236 8.55 -3.13 17.90
N LEU A 237 7.58 -2.22 17.82
CA LEU A 237 6.23 -2.47 18.31
C LEU A 237 5.55 -3.62 17.56
N ALA A 238 5.67 -3.67 16.23
CA ALA A 238 5.16 -4.76 15.42
C ALA A 238 5.79 -6.11 15.79
N ALA A 239 7.11 -6.13 16.03
CA ALA A 239 7.83 -7.33 16.41
C ALA A 239 7.49 -7.81 17.82
N LEU A 240 7.34 -6.89 18.80
CA LEU A 240 6.94 -7.20 20.17
C LEU A 240 5.49 -7.64 20.23
N ALA A 241 4.59 -6.86 19.63
CA ALA A 241 3.17 -7.17 19.59
C ALA A 241 2.87 -8.43 18.77
N GLY A 242 3.71 -8.76 17.78
CA GLY A 242 3.59 -10.00 16.97
C GLY A 242 3.68 -11.30 17.78
N LYS A 243 4.07 -11.22 19.04
CA LYS A 243 4.08 -12.33 19.99
C LYS A 243 2.81 -12.38 20.88
N THR A 244 1.92 -11.41 20.74
CA THR A 244 0.75 -11.26 21.60
C THR A 244 -0.55 -11.55 20.84
N TRP A 245 -1.58 -12.00 21.56
CA TRP A 245 -2.93 -12.19 21.02
C TRP A 245 -3.57 -10.88 20.49
N VAL A 246 -3.13 -9.73 20.99
CA VAL A 246 -3.59 -8.42 20.56
C VAL A 246 -3.31 -8.21 19.06
N MET A 247 -2.14 -8.64 18.58
CA MET A 247 -1.81 -8.56 17.15
C MET A 247 -2.72 -9.41 16.28
N ASP A 248 -3.10 -10.61 16.77
CA ASP A 248 -4.01 -11.46 16.00
C ASP A 248 -5.42 -10.84 15.96
N ILE A 249 -5.87 -10.15 17.00
CA ILE A 249 -7.15 -9.42 16.95
C ILE A 249 -7.07 -8.21 16.03
N VAL A 250 -6.03 -7.39 16.18
CA VAL A 250 -5.92 -6.13 15.44
C VAL A 250 -5.65 -6.37 13.95
N PHE A 251 -4.67 -7.23 13.62
CA PHE A 251 -4.19 -7.39 12.24
C PHE A 251 -4.63 -8.68 11.54
N ARG A 252 -5.11 -9.68 12.29
CA ARG A 252 -5.47 -11.00 11.75
C ARG A 252 -6.76 -11.57 12.38
N PRO A 253 -7.87 -10.81 12.45
CA PRO A 253 -9.07 -11.20 13.16
C PRO A 253 -9.62 -12.54 12.67
N ALA A 254 -9.57 -12.82 11.38
CA ALA A 254 -10.03 -14.10 10.83
C ALA A 254 -9.25 -15.31 11.38
N ARG A 255 -7.98 -15.14 11.74
CA ARG A 255 -7.16 -16.18 12.38
C ARG A 255 -7.55 -16.34 13.85
N PHE A 256 -7.71 -15.24 14.57
CA PHE A 256 -8.11 -15.22 15.96
C PHE A 256 -9.46 -15.94 16.16
N PHE A 257 -10.48 -15.57 15.38
CA PHE A 257 -11.80 -16.22 15.46
C PHE A 257 -11.79 -17.69 15.03
N SER A 258 -10.91 -18.10 14.12
CA SER A 258 -10.78 -19.52 13.76
C SER A 258 -10.21 -20.36 14.91
N HIS A 259 -9.26 -19.81 15.68
CA HIS A 259 -8.72 -20.49 16.87
C HIS A 259 -9.74 -20.66 17.99
N ILE A 260 -10.62 -19.68 18.19
CA ILE A 260 -11.71 -19.79 19.18
C ILE A 260 -12.70 -20.89 18.78
N LYS A 261 -13.05 -21.00 17.48
CA LYS A 261 -13.95 -22.04 16.99
C LYS A 261 -13.37 -23.45 17.07
N ALA A 262 -12.05 -23.58 16.99
CA ALA A 262 -11.38 -24.89 17.08
C ALA A 262 -11.24 -25.39 18.54
N LYS A 263 -11.44 -24.52 19.54
CA LYS A 263 -11.38 -24.86 20.97
C LYS A 263 -12.76 -25.17 21.61
N LYS A 264 -13.83 -24.94 20.86
CA LYS A 264 -15.20 -25.38 21.22
C LYS A 264 -15.55 -26.65 20.46
#